data_45368827f6346f8f796f48374a2b2892
#
_entry.id   45368827f6346f8f796f48374a2b2892
#
_cell.length_a   1.000
_cell.length_b   1.000
_cell.length_c   1.000
_cell.angle_alpha   90.00
_cell.angle_beta   90.00
_cell.angle_gamma   90.00
#
_symmetry.space_group_name_H-M   'P 1'
#
loop_
_entity.id
_entity.type
_entity.pdbx_description
1 polymer ?
#
loop_
_entity_poly.entity_id
_entity_poly.type
_entity_poly.pdbx_seq_one_letter_code
_entity_poly.pdbx_strand_id
1 'polypeptide(L)'
;VSDDETPRPPRRKRYSGKNPRRFEDKYKEHDPARYGETIAKVIASGKTPAGSHIPILTDECLEALKLEPGMTGVDATLGYGGHASKILEKISPEGELIGLDLDPLELPKTSARLRGLGFGEDRFEAVRSNYAGIAKVLAERGLAEVDFIFADLGCSSMQFDDPSRGFSFKSAGPLDMRMNPGRGLSAADWLVKVSAEKLETALHEHADEPRAESIALALAGRSFPDTLAFARAIRESVRVSDEDERELTVRRVFQAVRIAVNEEFTALDAFLRVLPTCLKPGA
;
A
#
# COMPACT_ATOMS: atom_id res chain seq x y z
N VAL A 1 -65.51 11.72 -2.57
CA VAL A 1 -64.30 11.33 -1.83
C VAL A 1 -63.34 10.77 -2.85
N SER A 2 -62.42 11.56 -3.30
CA SER A 2 -61.38 11.19 -4.26
C SER A 2 -60.10 10.83 -3.51
N ASP A 3 -59.72 9.53 -3.57
CA ASP A 3 -58.46 9.02 -3.03
C ASP A 3 -57.33 9.49 -3.95
N ASP A 4 -56.53 10.44 -3.47
CA ASP A 4 -55.29 10.92 -4.09
C ASP A 4 -54.15 9.97 -3.71
N GLU A 5 -53.96 8.90 -4.50
CA GLU A 5 -52.79 8.00 -4.34
C GLU A 5 -51.53 8.61 -4.98
N THR A 6 -50.80 9.40 -4.20
CA THR A 6 -49.46 9.77 -4.57
C THR A 6 -48.54 8.51 -4.57
N PRO A 7 -47.84 8.18 -5.66
CA PRO A 7 -47.00 7.01 -5.75
C PRO A 7 -45.85 7.09 -4.72
N ARG A 8 -45.74 6.05 -3.87
CA ARG A 8 -44.67 5.94 -2.90
C ARG A 8 -43.28 5.92 -3.62
N PRO A 9 -42.35 6.71 -3.17
CA PRO A 9 -41.00 6.69 -3.79
C PRO A 9 -40.39 5.28 -3.70
N PRO A 10 -39.61 4.85 -4.72
CA PRO A 10 -39.03 3.53 -4.73
C PRO A 10 -38.13 3.32 -3.50
N ARG A 11 -38.30 2.16 -2.84
CA ARG A 11 -37.49 1.80 -1.68
C ARG A 11 -36.03 1.85 -2.02
N ARG A 12 -35.26 2.70 -1.34
CA ARG A 12 -33.79 2.72 -1.41
C ARG A 12 -33.27 1.30 -1.14
N LYS A 13 -32.47 0.75 -2.05
CA LYS A 13 -31.78 -0.54 -1.84
C LYS A 13 -31.02 -0.47 -0.52
N ARG A 14 -31.42 -1.29 0.45
CA ARG A 14 -30.72 -1.39 1.73
C ARG A 14 -29.31 -1.90 1.45
N TYR A 15 -28.32 -1.12 1.82
CA TYR A 15 -26.93 -1.51 1.86
C TYR A 15 -26.75 -2.65 2.87
N SER A 16 -26.38 -3.86 2.43
CA SER A 16 -26.35 -5.07 3.26
C SER A 16 -24.98 -5.40 3.85
N GLY A 17 -24.05 -4.44 3.90
CA GLY A 17 -22.72 -4.69 4.45
C GLY A 17 -22.06 -3.44 5.01
N LYS A 18 -21.20 -3.60 6.04
CA LYS A 18 -20.46 -2.52 6.69
C LYS A 18 -19.39 -1.87 5.78
N ASN A 19 -18.96 -2.55 4.70
CA ASN A 19 -17.94 -2.06 3.78
C ASN A 19 -18.40 -2.16 2.31
N PRO A 20 -18.21 -1.11 1.48
CA PRO A 20 -18.48 -1.16 0.05
C PRO A 20 -17.60 -2.22 -0.63
N ARG A 21 -18.19 -3.02 -1.53
CA ARG A 21 -17.46 -4.07 -2.27
C ARG A 21 -16.76 -3.54 -3.52
N ARG A 22 -17.19 -2.39 -4.05
CA ARG A 22 -16.60 -1.78 -5.23
C ARG A 22 -15.59 -0.71 -4.81
N PHE A 23 -14.47 -0.65 -5.49
CA PHE A 23 -13.43 0.34 -5.29
C PHE A 23 -13.97 1.77 -5.32
N GLU A 24 -14.74 2.11 -6.35
CA GLU A 24 -15.37 3.42 -6.55
C GLU A 24 -16.33 3.82 -5.41
N ASP A 25 -17.03 2.86 -4.83
CA ASP A 25 -17.94 3.11 -3.72
C ASP A 25 -17.21 3.25 -2.37
N LYS A 26 -16.01 2.71 -2.27
CA LYS A 26 -15.15 2.79 -1.07
C LYS A 26 -14.34 4.08 -1.06
N TYR A 27 -13.83 4.50 -2.21
CA TYR A 27 -12.97 5.68 -2.37
C TYR A 27 -13.69 6.81 -3.11
N LYS A 28 -14.82 7.27 -2.56
CA LYS A 28 -15.70 8.31 -3.12
C LYS A 28 -14.98 9.64 -3.32
N GLU A 29 -13.95 9.92 -2.55
CA GLU A 29 -13.12 11.12 -2.65
C GLU A 29 -12.26 11.18 -3.90
N HIS A 30 -12.07 10.07 -4.62
CA HIS A 30 -11.44 10.07 -5.95
C HIS A 30 -12.35 10.60 -7.05
N ASP A 31 -13.66 10.75 -6.77
CA ASP A 31 -14.63 11.37 -7.67
C ASP A 31 -15.45 12.44 -6.93
N PRO A 32 -14.81 13.60 -6.62
CA PRO A 32 -15.50 14.71 -5.93
C PRO A 32 -16.68 15.26 -6.70
N ALA A 33 -16.65 15.15 -8.04
CA ALA A 33 -17.75 15.62 -8.90
C ALA A 33 -19.02 14.80 -8.65
N ARG A 34 -18.89 13.50 -8.40
CA ARG A 34 -20.01 12.59 -8.17
C ARG A 34 -20.42 12.50 -6.68
N TYR A 35 -19.48 12.62 -5.76
CA TYR A 35 -19.68 12.33 -4.34
C TYR A 35 -19.41 13.52 -3.40
N GLY A 36 -19.18 14.72 -3.92
CA GLY A 36 -18.77 15.92 -3.14
C GLY A 36 -19.66 16.21 -1.92
N GLU A 37 -20.98 16.13 -2.07
CA GLU A 37 -21.91 16.33 -0.94
C GLU A 37 -21.79 15.23 0.13
N THR A 38 -21.51 13.99 -0.30
CA THR A 38 -21.35 12.85 0.63
C THR A 38 -20.05 13.00 1.41
N ILE A 39 -18.98 13.43 0.75
CA ILE A 39 -17.67 13.70 1.33
C ILE A 39 -17.80 14.84 2.35
N ALA A 40 -18.43 15.94 1.98
CA ALA A 40 -18.66 17.07 2.87
C ALA A 40 -19.46 16.70 4.14
N LYS A 41 -20.51 15.87 3.99
CA LYS A 41 -21.31 15.37 5.13
C LYS A 41 -20.50 14.47 6.06
N VAL A 42 -19.62 13.62 5.53
CA VAL A 42 -18.75 12.73 6.32
C VAL A 42 -17.75 13.58 7.12
N ILE A 43 -17.09 14.54 6.48
CA ILE A 43 -16.15 15.48 7.13
C ILE A 43 -16.88 16.29 8.21
N ALA A 44 -18.05 16.86 7.93
CA ALA A 44 -18.85 17.62 8.90
C ALA A 44 -19.32 16.80 10.10
N SER A 45 -19.42 15.46 9.97
CA SER A 45 -19.74 14.54 11.07
C SER A 45 -18.53 14.15 11.92
N GLY A 46 -17.35 14.73 11.70
CA GLY A 46 -16.10 14.37 12.37
C GLY A 46 -15.55 13.01 12.00
N LYS A 47 -16.05 12.42 10.91
CA LYS A 47 -15.57 11.12 10.38
C LYS A 47 -14.70 11.35 9.16
N THR A 48 -13.71 10.51 9.02
CA THR A 48 -12.87 10.49 7.82
C THR A 48 -13.62 9.78 6.69
N PRO A 49 -13.69 10.35 5.47
CA PRO A 49 -14.17 9.64 4.29
C PRO A 49 -13.37 8.35 4.09
N ALA A 50 -14.00 7.28 3.59
CA ALA A 50 -13.42 5.94 3.55
C ALA A 50 -12.11 5.81 2.73
N GLY A 51 -11.74 6.82 2.00
CA GLY A 51 -10.52 6.89 1.21
C GLY A 51 -9.59 8.06 1.59
N SER A 52 -9.97 8.89 2.56
CA SER A 52 -8.94 9.68 3.23
C SER A 52 -8.26 8.77 4.24
N HIS A 53 -7.23 8.07 3.78
CA HIS A 53 -6.37 7.32 4.67
C HIS A 53 -5.77 8.28 5.68
N ILE A 54 -6.26 8.21 6.92
CA ILE A 54 -5.47 8.68 8.05
C ILE A 54 -4.40 7.61 8.23
N PRO A 55 -3.14 7.95 8.04
CA PRO A 55 -2.05 7.01 8.25
C PRO A 55 -2.08 6.52 9.70
N ILE A 56 -1.68 5.28 9.92
CA ILE A 56 -1.59 4.70 11.27
C ILE A 56 -0.49 5.42 12.03
N LEU A 57 -0.72 5.70 13.34
CA LEU A 57 0.28 6.27 14.25
C LEU A 57 0.90 7.59 13.76
N THR A 58 0.12 8.44 13.08
CA THR A 58 0.65 9.68 12.49
C THR A 58 1.27 10.59 13.54
N ASP A 59 0.59 10.79 14.67
CA ASP A 59 1.05 11.69 15.72
C ASP A 59 2.31 11.15 16.40
N GLU A 60 2.36 9.84 16.66
CA GLU A 60 3.51 9.16 17.23
C GLU A 60 4.73 9.19 16.28
N CYS A 61 4.51 9.02 14.99
CA CYS A 61 5.57 9.14 13.98
C CYS A 61 6.14 10.56 13.93
N LEU A 62 5.28 11.58 13.92
CA LEU A 62 5.72 12.99 13.90
C LEU A 62 6.45 13.37 15.19
N GLU A 63 6.02 12.87 16.35
CA GLU A 63 6.70 13.08 17.63
C GLU A 63 8.09 12.42 17.64
N ALA A 64 8.19 11.18 17.14
CA ALA A 64 9.45 10.45 17.06
C ALA A 64 10.47 11.13 16.13
N LEU A 65 10.01 11.69 15.01
CA LEU A 65 10.86 12.38 14.04
C LEU A 65 11.34 13.75 14.53
N LYS A 66 10.76 14.34 15.58
CA LYS A 66 11.12 15.65 16.15
C LYS A 66 11.27 16.74 15.09
N LEU A 67 10.30 16.81 14.19
CA LEU A 67 10.34 17.70 13.03
C LEU A 67 10.32 19.19 13.43
N GLU A 68 11.22 19.96 12.80
CA GLU A 68 11.30 21.42 12.97
C GLU A 68 11.15 22.12 11.60
N PRO A 69 10.64 23.37 11.57
CA PRO A 69 10.59 24.16 10.34
C PRO A 69 11.98 24.29 9.69
N GLY A 70 12.02 24.19 8.36
CA GLY A 70 13.27 24.28 7.57
C GLY A 70 14.05 22.97 7.42
N MET A 71 13.61 21.88 8.05
CA MET A 71 14.24 20.58 7.87
C MET A 71 14.05 20.03 6.45
N THR A 72 15.07 19.33 5.95
CA THR A 72 15.04 18.56 4.71
C THR A 72 15.03 17.08 5.03
N GLY A 73 14.07 16.32 4.47
CA GLY A 73 13.94 14.90 4.76
C GLY A 73 13.43 14.06 3.61
N VAL A 74 13.37 12.76 3.86
CA VAL A 74 12.87 11.77 2.89
C VAL A 74 11.73 10.98 3.49
N ASP A 75 10.61 10.91 2.77
CA ASP A 75 9.61 9.85 2.93
C ASP A 75 9.94 8.73 1.94
N ALA A 76 10.54 7.65 2.45
CA ALA A 76 11.05 6.55 1.64
C ALA A 76 9.93 5.61 1.12
N THR A 77 8.69 5.84 1.55
CA THR A 77 7.50 5.03 1.26
C THR A 77 6.27 5.92 1.04
N LEU A 78 6.36 6.82 0.08
CA LEU A 78 5.40 7.90 -0.13
C LEU A 78 3.94 7.42 -0.20
N GLY A 79 3.68 6.32 -0.90
CA GLY A 79 2.35 5.74 -1.06
C GLY A 79 1.30 6.77 -1.46
N TYR A 80 0.21 6.83 -0.69
CA TYR A 80 -0.82 7.87 -0.85
C TYR A 80 -0.36 9.25 -0.36
N GLY A 81 0.78 9.35 0.38
CA GLY A 81 1.35 10.59 0.92
C GLY A 81 0.59 11.15 2.13
N GLY A 82 -0.05 10.29 2.90
CA GLY A 82 -0.75 10.69 4.12
C GLY A 82 0.21 11.23 5.17
N HIS A 83 1.29 10.49 5.47
CA HIS A 83 2.38 10.95 6.33
C HIS A 83 3.11 12.14 5.71
N ALA A 84 3.44 12.08 4.40
CA ALA A 84 4.10 13.16 3.69
C ALA A 84 3.39 14.51 3.84
N SER A 85 2.05 14.55 3.74
CA SER A 85 1.30 15.80 3.93
C SER A 85 1.48 16.37 5.33
N LYS A 86 1.49 15.52 6.36
CA LYS A 86 1.65 15.94 7.75
C LYS A 86 3.09 16.34 8.09
N ILE A 87 4.06 15.64 7.52
CA ILE A 87 5.47 16.02 7.59
C ILE A 87 5.67 17.40 6.96
N LEU A 88 5.17 17.61 5.74
CA LEU A 88 5.26 18.91 5.04
C LEU A 88 4.63 20.07 5.82
N GLU A 89 3.48 19.84 6.48
CA GLU A 89 2.87 20.82 7.37
C GLU A 89 3.81 21.21 8.52
N LYS A 90 4.54 20.24 9.11
CA LYS A 90 5.42 20.44 10.27
C LYS A 90 6.72 21.15 9.90
N ILE A 91 7.35 20.78 8.77
CA ILE A 91 8.63 21.38 8.33
C ILE A 91 8.44 22.73 7.60
N SER A 92 7.20 23.15 7.38
CA SER A 92 6.86 24.45 6.76
C SER A 92 7.36 25.65 7.58
N PRO A 93 7.67 26.82 6.95
CA PRO A 93 7.54 27.11 5.51
C PRO A 93 8.74 26.72 4.64
N GLU A 94 9.94 26.53 5.17
CA GLU A 94 11.21 26.46 4.43
C GLU A 94 11.74 25.04 4.23
N GLY A 95 11.13 24.03 4.88
CA GLY A 95 11.59 22.66 4.81
C GLY A 95 11.23 21.96 3.49
N GLU A 96 11.98 20.96 3.10
CA GLU A 96 11.83 20.19 1.87
C GLU A 96 11.62 18.71 2.15
N LEU A 97 10.74 18.07 1.39
CA LEU A 97 10.49 16.63 1.48
C LEU A 97 10.66 15.96 0.12
N ILE A 98 11.52 14.95 0.07
CA ILE A 98 11.66 14.05 -1.08
C ILE A 98 10.85 12.80 -0.79
N GLY A 99 9.81 12.53 -1.60
CA GLY A 99 8.98 11.34 -1.46
C GLY A 99 9.37 10.26 -2.46
N LEU A 100 9.74 9.06 -1.97
CA LEU A 100 10.08 7.92 -2.82
C LEU A 100 8.92 6.95 -2.94
N ASP A 101 8.63 6.48 -4.15
CA ASP A 101 7.75 5.35 -4.38
C ASP A 101 8.19 4.58 -5.62
N LEU A 102 8.06 3.27 -5.56
CA LEU A 102 8.38 2.38 -6.68
C LEU A 102 7.22 2.26 -7.67
N ASP A 103 5.99 2.56 -7.22
CA ASP A 103 4.76 2.37 -7.99
C ASP A 103 4.55 3.48 -9.03
N PRO A 104 4.70 3.18 -10.34
CA PRO A 104 4.55 4.18 -11.38
C PRO A 104 3.11 4.64 -11.60
N LEU A 105 2.13 3.91 -11.05
CA LEU A 105 0.69 4.21 -11.21
C LEU A 105 0.20 5.15 -10.11
N GLU A 106 0.69 4.97 -8.87
CA GLU A 106 0.25 5.77 -7.73
C GLU A 106 1.08 7.04 -7.52
N LEU A 107 2.39 7.00 -7.80
CA LEU A 107 3.29 8.14 -7.61
C LEU A 107 2.81 9.45 -8.28
N PRO A 108 2.37 9.47 -9.55
CA PRO A 108 1.88 10.70 -10.18
C PRO A 108 0.61 11.25 -9.53
N LYS A 109 -0.29 10.37 -9.06
CA LYS A 109 -1.53 10.75 -8.39
C LYS A 109 -1.24 11.39 -7.04
N THR A 110 -0.33 10.79 -6.27
CA THR A 110 0.12 11.33 -4.98
C THR A 110 0.82 12.68 -5.15
N SER A 111 1.70 12.80 -6.14
CA SER A 111 2.37 14.07 -6.47
C SER A 111 1.34 15.16 -6.79
N ALA A 112 0.39 14.90 -7.67
CA ALA A 112 -0.66 15.86 -8.02
C ALA A 112 -1.51 16.26 -6.80
N ARG A 113 -1.81 15.31 -5.91
CA ARG A 113 -2.58 15.55 -4.70
C ARG A 113 -1.85 16.45 -3.72
N LEU A 114 -0.58 16.20 -3.43
CA LEU A 114 0.23 17.01 -2.52
C LEU A 114 0.45 18.44 -3.06
N ARG A 115 0.67 18.56 -4.38
CA ARG A 115 0.71 19.89 -5.04
C ARG A 115 -0.63 20.62 -4.94
N GLY A 116 -1.74 19.91 -5.07
CA GLY A 116 -3.10 20.46 -4.87
C GLY A 116 -3.36 20.96 -3.45
N LEU A 117 -2.62 20.44 -2.45
CA LEU A 117 -2.63 20.93 -1.07
C LEU A 117 -1.74 22.17 -0.84
N GLY A 118 -1.06 22.66 -1.88
CA GLY A 118 -0.21 23.85 -1.83
C GLY A 118 1.28 23.58 -1.63
N PHE A 119 1.73 22.33 -1.65
CA PHE A 119 3.15 22.00 -1.59
C PHE A 119 3.75 22.02 -3.00
N GLY A 120 4.43 23.12 -3.33
CA GLY A 120 5.09 23.33 -4.62
C GLY A 120 6.34 22.49 -4.85
N GLU A 121 6.95 22.66 -6.03
CA GLU A 121 8.18 21.92 -6.40
C GLU A 121 9.40 22.34 -5.57
N ASP A 122 9.35 23.52 -4.99
CA ASP A 122 10.31 24.05 -4.03
C ASP A 122 10.26 23.39 -2.65
N ARG A 123 9.18 22.65 -2.39
CA ARG A 123 8.88 22.07 -1.08
C ARG A 123 8.75 20.55 -1.11
N PHE A 124 8.28 20.02 -2.21
CA PHE A 124 8.00 18.62 -2.37
C PHE A 124 8.37 18.10 -3.75
N GLU A 125 9.17 17.05 -3.76
CA GLU A 125 9.53 16.30 -4.96
C GLU A 125 9.13 14.82 -4.81
N ALA A 126 8.40 14.29 -5.79
CA ALA A 126 8.06 12.86 -5.87
C ALA A 126 9.01 12.15 -6.84
N VAL A 127 9.70 11.13 -6.36
CA VAL A 127 10.76 10.42 -7.11
C VAL A 127 10.41 8.95 -7.24
N ARG A 128 10.41 8.44 -8.47
CA ARG A 128 10.23 7.01 -8.71
C ARG A 128 11.52 6.25 -8.40
N SER A 129 11.61 5.74 -7.20
CA SER A 129 12.72 4.93 -6.73
C SER A 129 12.27 3.91 -5.70
N ASN A 130 12.99 2.79 -5.64
CA ASN A 130 12.95 1.95 -4.46
C ASN A 130 13.71 2.68 -3.33
N TYR A 131 13.27 2.54 -2.09
CA TYR A 131 13.95 3.12 -0.93
C TYR A 131 15.40 2.66 -0.79
N ALA A 132 15.77 1.47 -1.28
CA ALA A 132 17.15 1.01 -1.37
C ALA A 132 18.05 1.92 -2.23
N GLY A 133 17.45 2.74 -3.11
CA GLY A 133 18.15 3.69 -3.95
C GLY A 133 18.35 5.09 -3.34
N ILE A 134 18.01 5.29 -2.07
CA ILE A 134 18.00 6.60 -1.41
C ILE A 134 19.32 7.37 -1.56
N ALA A 135 20.44 6.73 -1.34
CA ALA A 135 21.76 7.39 -1.44
C ALA A 135 22.00 7.96 -2.85
N LYS A 136 21.59 7.24 -3.90
CA LYS A 136 21.68 7.72 -5.28
C LYS A 136 20.74 8.92 -5.49
N VAL A 137 19.51 8.85 -4.98
CA VAL A 137 18.52 9.94 -5.09
C VAL A 137 19.04 11.22 -4.44
N LEU A 138 19.65 11.12 -3.25
CA LEU A 138 20.25 12.26 -2.56
C LEU A 138 21.45 12.82 -3.35
N ALA A 139 22.36 11.97 -3.81
CA ALA A 139 23.53 12.39 -4.58
C ALA A 139 23.15 13.13 -5.88
N GLU A 140 22.12 12.69 -6.59
CA GLU A 140 21.59 13.36 -7.80
C GLU A 140 21.07 14.77 -7.53
N ARG A 141 20.78 15.11 -6.26
CA ARG A 141 20.32 16.43 -5.79
C ARG A 141 21.41 17.24 -5.10
N GLY A 142 22.62 16.72 -5.07
CA GLY A 142 23.75 17.35 -4.38
C GLY A 142 23.62 17.33 -2.86
N LEU A 143 22.73 16.49 -2.31
CA LEU A 143 22.55 16.28 -0.88
C LEU A 143 23.43 15.12 -0.42
N ALA A 144 24.27 15.35 0.58
CA ALA A 144 25.03 14.29 1.22
C ALA A 144 24.19 13.59 2.30
N GLU A 145 23.50 14.37 3.11
CA GLU A 145 22.75 13.93 4.29
C GLU A 145 21.47 14.75 4.44
N VAL A 146 20.47 14.17 5.11
CA VAL A 146 19.17 14.82 5.43
C VAL A 146 18.92 14.82 6.94
N ASP A 147 17.95 15.64 7.39
CA ASP A 147 17.63 15.81 8.80
C ASP A 147 16.80 14.63 9.36
N PHE A 148 16.03 13.95 8.50
CA PHE A 148 15.26 12.78 8.89
C PHE A 148 14.95 11.89 7.67
N ILE A 149 14.68 10.62 7.94
CA ILE A 149 14.16 9.66 6.95
C ILE A 149 13.00 8.93 7.62
N PHE A 150 11.85 8.93 6.95
CA PHE A 150 10.67 8.19 7.33
C PHE A 150 10.44 7.01 6.40
N ALA A 151 10.03 5.84 6.93
CA ALA A 151 9.65 4.69 6.14
C ALA A 151 8.52 3.91 6.82
N ASP A 152 7.36 3.84 6.16
CA ASP A 152 6.21 2.97 6.51
C ASP A 152 6.20 1.78 5.54
N LEU A 153 6.89 0.70 5.95
CA LEU A 153 7.20 -0.42 5.07
C LEU A 153 5.99 -1.32 4.83
N GLY A 154 5.84 -1.77 3.61
CA GLY A 154 4.77 -2.69 3.20
C GLY A 154 4.13 -2.25 1.88
N CYS A 155 2.87 -2.64 1.68
CA CYS A 155 2.09 -2.22 0.52
C CYS A 155 0.93 -1.31 0.92
N SER A 156 0.63 -0.36 0.06
CA SER A 156 -0.43 0.61 0.31
C SER A 156 -1.81 -0.04 0.22
N SER A 157 -2.78 0.51 0.95
CA SER A 157 -4.17 0.08 0.83
C SER A 157 -4.74 0.27 -0.58
N MET A 158 -4.21 1.23 -1.36
CA MET A 158 -4.59 1.43 -2.77
C MET A 158 -4.23 0.20 -3.61
N GLN A 159 -3.06 -0.41 -3.36
CA GLN A 159 -2.64 -1.65 -4.00
C GLN A 159 -3.50 -2.83 -3.58
N PHE A 160 -3.89 -2.92 -2.29
CA PHE A 160 -4.77 -3.98 -1.80
C PHE A 160 -6.21 -3.89 -2.31
N ASP A 161 -6.71 -2.67 -2.48
CA ASP A 161 -8.10 -2.44 -2.81
C ASP A 161 -8.37 -2.43 -4.33
N ASP A 162 -7.32 -2.32 -5.14
CA ASP A 162 -7.42 -2.47 -6.61
C ASP A 162 -7.27 -3.94 -7.02
N PRO A 163 -8.36 -4.61 -7.44
CA PRO A 163 -8.30 -6.02 -7.84
C PRO A 163 -7.34 -6.28 -9.02
N SER A 164 -7.11 -5.28 -9.87
CA SER A 164 -6.21 -5.40 -11.03
C SER A 164 -4.74 -5.57 -10.65
N ARG A 165 -4.38 -5.21 -9.41
CA ARG A 165 -3.03 -5.32 -8.87
C ARG A 165 -2.72 -6.69 -8.27
N GLY A 166 -3.72 -7.48 -7.92
CA GLY A 166 -3.57 -8.86 -7.45
C GLY A 166 -3.06 -9.04 -6.01
N PHE A 167 -3.01 -7.98 -5.19
CA PHE A 167 -2.55 -8.06 -3.79
C PHE A 167 -3.56 -8.70 -2.85
N SER A 168 -4.83 -8.80 -3.25
CA SER A 168 -5.92 -9.26 -2.41
C SER A 168 -6.66 -10.44 -3.02
N PHE A 169 -7.11 -11.36 -2.16
CA PHE A 169 -8.00 -12.48 -2.52
C PHE A 169 -9.47 -12.21 -2.20
N LYS A 170 -9.84 -10.97 -1.90
CA LYS A 170 -11.26 -10.59 -1.66
C LYS A 170 -12.08 -10.51 -2.94
N SER A 171 -11.42 -10.27 -4.05
CA SER A 171 -12.01 -10.15 -5.39
C SER A 171 -11.14 -10.85 -6.41
N ALA A 172 -11.73 -11.34 -7.49
CA ALA A 172 -10.97 -11.90 -8.60
C ALA A 172 -10.16 -10.79 -9.30
N GLY A 173 -8.90 -11.08 -9.57
CA GLY A 173 -7.99 -10.22 -10.33
C GLY A 173 -6.76 -11.01 -10.78
N PRO A 174 -5.96 -10.47 -11.70
CA PRO A 174 -4.73 -11.11 -12.13
C PRO A 174 -3.82 -11.34 -10.92
N LEU A 175 -3.13 -12.47 -10.85
CA LEU A 175 -2.19 -12.76 -9.77
C LEU A 175 -0.84 -12.07 -10.08
N ASP A 176 -0.80 -10.73 -9.96
CA ASP A 176 0.38 -9.93 -10.29
C ASP A 176 1.26 -9.64 -9.08
N MET A 177 0.77 -8.93 -8.06
CA MET A 177 1.43 -8.54 -6.82
C MET A 177 2.69 -7.67 -6.97
N ARG A 178 3.07 -7.22 -8.17
CA ARG A 178 4.22 -6.31 -8.34
C ARG A 178 3.87 -4.90 -7.90
N MET A 179 4.71 -4.28 -7.08
CA MET A 179 4.62 -2.85 -6.79
C MET A 179 4.92 -2.02 -8.03
N ASN A 180 5.88 -2.46 -8.86
CA ASN A 180 6.13 -1.91 -10.19
C ASN A 180 5.75 -2.94 -11.28
N PRO A 181 4.56 -2.84 -11.90
CA PRO A 181 4.12 -3.81 -12.92
C PRO A 181 4.97 -3.84 -14.18
N GLY A 182 5.81 -2.82 -14.40
CA GLY A 182 6.74 -2.76 -15.54
C GLY A 182 8.05 -3.55 -15.34
N ARG A 183 8.27 -4.17 -14.18
CA ARG A 183 9.55 -4.85 -13.87
C ARG A 183 9.32 -6.15 -13.10
N GLY A 184 10.18 -7.12 -13.37
CA GLY A 184 10.18 -8.41 -12.67
C GLY A 184 9.07 -9.35 -13.14
N LEU A 185 8.97 -10.49 -12.47
CA LEU A 185 7.94 -11.51 -12.72
C LEU A 185 6.68 -11.17 -11.92
N SER A 186 5.52 -11.37 -12.53
CA SER A 186 4.26 -11.41 -11.78
C SER A 186 4.28 -12.57 -10.76
N ALA A 187 3.42 -12.53 -9.75
CA ALA A 187 3.28 -13.65 -8.81
C ALA A 187 2.87 -14.94 -9.52
N ALA A 188 2.03 -14.85 -10.56
CA ALA A 188 1.68 -16.00 -11.39
C ALA A 188 2.91 -16.60 -12.09
N ASP A 189 3.73 -15.76 -12.72
CA ASP A 189 4.94 -16.23 -13.42
C ASP A 189 6.02 -16.71 -12.45
N TRP A 190 6.12 -16.08 -11.30
CA TRP A 190 7.05 -16.48 -10.25
C TRP A 190 6.70 -17.87 -9.70
N LEU A 191 5.40 -18.12 -9.40
CA LEU A 191 4.92 -19.41 -8.90
C LEU A 191 5.18 -20.56 -9.89
N VAL A 192 5.06 -20.30 -11.19
CA VAL A 192 5.38 -21.30 -12.22
C VAL A 192 6.87 -21.67 -12.24
N LYS A 193 7.75 -20.73 -11.91
CA LYS A 193 9.21 -20.91 -12.00
C LYS A 193 9.87 -21.31 -10.69
N VAL A 194 9.23 -21.04 -9.56
CA VAL A 194 9.81 -21.30 -8.24
C VAL A 194 9.85 -22.81 -7.94
N SER A 195 10.96 -23.29 -7.35
CA SER A 195 11.03 -24.64 -6.80
C SER A 195 10.27 -24.73 -5.48
N ALA A 196 9.84 -25.94 -5.09
CA ALA A 196 9.17 -26.17 -3.81
C ALA A 196 10.04 -25.71 -2.63
N GLU A 197 11.34 -26.01 -2.64
CA GLU A 197 12.31 -25.61 -1.62
C GLU A 197 12.37 -24.07 -1.45
N LYS A 198 12.44 -23.33 -2.57
CA LYS A 198 12.46 -21.86 -2.53
C LYS A 198 11.13 -21.26 -2.07
N LEU A 199 10.01 -21.88 -2.45
CA LEU A 199 8.69 -21.43 -1.99
C LEU A 199 8.53 -21.71 -0.50
N GLU A 200 8.97 -22.88 -0.02
CA GLU A 200 8.98 -23.23 1.41
C GLU A 200 9.79 -22.22 2.22
N THR A 201 11.02 -21.91 1.79
CA THR A 201 11.87 -20.90 2.42
C THR A 201 11.15 -19.54 2.48
N ALA A 202 10.55 -19.10 1.38
CA ALA A 202 9.80 -17.85 1.35
C ALA A 202 8.59 -17.84 2.30
N LEU A 203 7.84 -18.94 2.38
CA LEU A 203 6.70 -19.08 3.28
C LEU A 203 7.12 -19.02 4.76
N HIS A 204 8.23 -19.67 5.07
CA HIS A 204 8.79 -19.69 6.43
C HIS A 204 9.37 -18.32 6.81
N GLU A 205 10.29 -17.77 6.02
CA GLU A 205 11.05 -16.58 6.36
C GLU A 205 10.23 -15.27 6.24
N HIS A 206 9.27 -15.22 5.28
CA HIS A 206 8.52 -13.99 5.01
C HIS A 206 7.17 -13.91 5.72
N ALA A 207 6.67 -15.02 6.26
CA ALA A 207 5.32 -15.03 6.83
C ALA A 207 5.12 -16.00 8.01
N ASP A 208 6.20 -16.62 8.53
CA ASP A 208 6.15 -17.59 9.65
C ASP A 208 5.04 -18.64 9.44
N GLU A 209 4.90 -19.16 8.20
CA GLU A 209 3.85 -20.14 7.90
C GLU A 209 4.27 -21.54 8.40
N PRO A 210 3.57 -22.09 9.40
CA PRO A 210 3.97 -23.35 10.01
C PRO A 210 3.79 -24.58 9.10
N ARG A 211 3.05 -24.44 7.99
CA ARG A 211 2.79 -25.50 7.00
C ARG A 211 3.51 -25.27 5.70
N ALA A 212 4.63 -24.52 5.73
CA ALA A 212 5.37 -24.07 4.56
C ALA A 212 5.69 -25.23 3.60
N GLU A 213 6.20 -26.36 4.09
CA GLU A 213 6.55 -27.54 3.28
C GLU A 213 5.34 -28.06 2.48
N SER A 214 4.22 -28.37 3.16
CA SER A 214 3.03 -28.94 2.50
C SER A 214 2.42 -28.00 1.48
N ILE A 215 2.43 -26.69 1.75
CA ILE A 215 1.92 -25.64 0.86
C ILE A 215 2.86 -25.51 -0.35
N ALA A 216 4.16 -25.48 -0.12
CA ALA A 216 5.16 -25.37 -1.18
C ALA A 216 5.09 -26.54 -2.16
N LEU A 217 4.99 -27.77 -1.65
CA LEU A 217 4.82 -28.96 -2.48
C LEU A 217 3.52 -28.94 -3.31
N ALA A 218 2.47 -28.34 -2.77
CA ALA A 218 1.19 -28.26 -3.46
C ALA A 218 1.12 -27.15 -4.51
N LEU A 219 1.87 -26.05 -4.36
CA LEU A 219 1.70 -24.83 -5.16
C LEU A 219 2.86 -24.52 -6.11
N ALA A 220 4.09 -24.94 -5.81
CA ALA A 220 5.25 -24.66 -6.65
C ALA A 220 5.11 -25.27 -8.06
N GLY A 221 5.57 -24.53 -9.07
CA GLY A 221 5.50 -24.96 -10.46
C GLY A 221 4.10 -24.89 -11.09
N ARG A 222 3.10 -24.39 -10.38
CA ARG A 222 1.70 -24.33 -10.85
C ARG A 222 1.30 -22.95 -11.33
N SER A 223 0.40 -22.92 -12.32
CA SER A 223 -0.24 -21.71 -12.83
C SER A 223 -1.62 -21.51 -12.19
N PHE A 224 -1.94 -20.27 -11.87
CA PHE A 224 -3.24 -19.88 -11.32
C PHE A 224 -3.82 -18.76 -12.16
N PRO A 225 -5.08 -18.86 -12.63
CA PRO A 225 -5.68 -17.89 -13.52
C PRO A 225 -5.97 -16.54 -12.83
N ASP A 226 -6.21 -16.55 -11.53
CA ASP A 226 -6.55 -15.36 -10.75
C ASP A 226 -6.27 -15.55 -9.24
N THR A 227 -6.42 -14.49 -8.48
CA THR A 227 -6.22 -14.45 -7.02
C THR A 227 -7.15 -15.39 -6.25
N LEU A 228 -8.40 -15.59 -6.71
CA LEU A 228 -9.36 -16.49 -6.04
C LEU A 228 -9.00 -17.96 -6.27
N ALA A 229 -8.54 -18.31 -7.47
CA ALA A 229 -8.06 -19.65 -7.76
C ALA A 229 -6.82 -20.00 -6.93
N PHE A 230 -5.89 -19.05 -6.78
CA PHE A 230 -4.72 -19.21 -5.91
C PHE A 230 -5.13 -19.38 -4.44
N ALA A 231 -6.00 -18.52 -3.91
CA ALA A 231 -6.50 -18.63 -2.54
C ALA A 231 -7.24 -19.97 -2.28
N ARG A 232 -7.99 -20.46 -3.26
CA ARG A 232 -8.63 -21.79 -3.17
C ARG A 232 -7.61 -22.91 -3.08
N ALA A 233 -6.58 -22.88 -3.94
CA ALA A 233 -5.51 -23.87 -3.93
C ALA A 233 -4.76 -23.88 -2.59
N ILE A 234 -4.54 -22.72 -1.97
CA ILE A 234 -3.95 -22.63 -0.63
C ILE A 234 -4.85 -23.32 0.40
N ARG A 235 -6.16 -23.02 0.42
CA ARG A 235 -7.09 -23.67 1.36
C ARG A 235 -7.16 -25.19 1.20
N GLU A 236 -7.05 -25.69 -0.03
CA GLU A 236 -7.05 -27.11 -0.34
C GLU A 236 -5.72 -27.81 0.03
N SER A 237 -4.60 -27.06 0.09
CA SER A 237 -3.28 -27.62 0.43
C SER A 237 -3.10 -27.88 1.92
N VAL A 238 -3.96 -27.33 2.78
CA VAL A 238 -3.84 -27.46 4.23
C VAL A 238 -5.01 -28.22 4.86
N ARG A 239 -4.71 -29.11 5.80
CA ARG A 239 -5.70 -29.87 6.56
C ARG A 239 -5.97 -29.17 7.90
N VAL A 240 -6.74 -28.07 7.84
CA VAL A 240 -7.10 -27.28 9.01
C VAL A 240 -8.63 -27.23 9.10
N SER A 241 -9.17 -27.61 10.26
CA SER A 241 -10.62 -27.59 10.52
C SER A 241 -11.11 -26.22 10.90
N ASP A 242 -10.27 -25.39 11.53
CA ASP A 242 -10.57 -24.02 11.91
C ASP A 242 -10.52 -23.10 10.68
N GLU A 243 -11.63 -22.40 10.42
CA GLU A 243 -11.76 -21.49 9.29
C GLU A 243 -10.90 -20.24 9.45
N ASP A 244 -10.78 -19.70 10.65
CA ASP A 244 -9.98 -18.51 10.92
C ASP A 244 -8.49 -18.81 10.70
N GLU A 245 -8.01 -19.96 11.13
CA GLU A 245 -6.64 -20.42 10.89
C GLU A 245 -6.39 -20.69 9.40
N ARG A 246 -7.37 -21.21 8.68
CA ARG A 246 -7.29 -21.42 7.23
C ARG A 246 -7.18 -20.09 6.48
N GLU A 247 -7.98 -19.10 6.84
CA GLU A 247 -7.90 -17.75 6.27
C GLU A 247 -6.59 -17.03 6.66
N LEU A 248 -6.06 -17.28 7.85
CA LEU A 248 -4.75 -16.77 8.26
C LEU A 248 -3.63 -17.35 7.39
N THR A 249 -3.69 -18.66 7.10
CA THR A 249 -2.76 -19.29 6.15
C THR A 249 -2.82 -18.63 4.77
N VAL A 250 -4.01 -18.36 4.24
CA VAL A 250 -4.14 -17.64 2.95
C VAL A 250 -3.44 -16.28 3.01
N ARG A 251 -3.64 -15.52 4.09
CA ARG A 251 -2.98 -14.20 4.26
C ARG A 251 -1.46 -14.32 4.31
N ARG A 252 -0.92 -15.29 5.06
CA ARG A 252 0.52 -15.55 5.16
C ARG A 252 1.12 -15.92 3.81
N VAL A 253 0.47 -16.80 3.05
CA VAL A 253 0.96 -17.18 1.72
C VAL A 253 0.95 -16.00 0.75
N PHE A 254 -0.13 -15.20 0.72
CA PHE A 254 -0.17 -13.97 -0.08
C PHE A 254 0.92 -12.98 0.32
N GLN A 255 1.17 -12.81 1.61
CA GLN A 255 2.25 -11.97 2.12
C GLN A 255 3.62 -12.48 1.68
N ALA A 256 3.90 -13.77 1.86
CA ALA A 256 5.19 -14.37 1.49
C ALA A 256 5.47 -14.24 -0.01
N VAL A 257 4.49 -14.53 -0.85
CA VAL A 257 4.62 -14.40 -2.32
C VAL A 257 4.82 -12.94 -2.72
N ARG A 258 4.08 -11.99 -2.10
CA ARG A 258 4.27 -10.56 -2.34
C ARG A 258 5.70 -10.10 -2.02
N ILE A 259 6.19 -10.47 -0.85
CA ILE A 259 7.55 -10.12 -0.39
C ILE A 259 8.59 -10.69 -1.35
N ALA A 260 8.43 -11.95 -1.77
CA ALA A 260 9.35 -12.61 -2.69
C ALA A 260 9.35 -11.96 -4.09
N VAL A 261 8.16 -11.64 -4.64
CA VAL A 261 8.00 -11.02 -5.96
C VAL A 261 8.61 -9.63 -6.02
N ASN A 262 8.53 -8.87 -4.93
CA ASN A 262 9.04 -7.50 -4.83
C ASN A 262 10.45 -7.40 -4.20
N GLU A 263 11.05 -8.55 -3.81
CA GLU A 263 12.37 -8.60 -3.17
C GLU A 263 12.47 -7.66 -1.96
N GLU A 264 11.37 -7.55 -1.17
CA GLU A 264 11.19 -6.53 -0.14
C GLU A 264 12.29 -6.59 0.94
N PHE A 265 12.70 -7.79 1.39
CA PHE A 265 13.75 -7.93 2.39
C PHE A 265 15.15 -7.62 1.85
N THR A 266 15.42 -7.97 0.59
CA THR A 266 16.69 -7.58 -0.07
C THR A 266 16.78 -6.06 -0.18
N ALA A 267 15.68 -5.41 -0.55
CA ALA A 267 15.62 -3.95 -0.62
C ALA A 267 15.77 -3.31 0.78
N LEU A 268 15.16 -3.90 1.81
CA LEU A 268 15.27 -3.42 3.19
C LEU A 268 16.70 -3.54 3.72
N ASP A 269 17.36 -4.68 3.50
CA ASP A 269 18.77 -4.86 3.90
C ASP A 269 19.67 -3.81 3.22
N ALA A 270 19.51 -3.61 1.91
CA ALA A 270 20.25 -2.59 1.18
C ALA A 270 19.98 -1.16 1.70
N PHE A 271 18.72 -0.86 2.04
CA PHE A 271 18.33 0.43 2.62
C PHE A 271 18.99 0.65 3.98
N LEU A 272 18.88 -0.31 4.88
CA LEU A 272 19.45 -0.20 6.23
C LEU A 272 20.97 -0.05 6.23
N ARG A 273 21.67 -0.65 5.26
CA ARG A 273 23.13 -0.50 5.11
C ARG A 273 23.55 0.92 4.73
N VAL A 274 22.77 1.60 3.91
CA VAL A 274 23.10 2.96 3.45
C VAL A 274 22.52 4.05 4.34
N LEU A 275 21.51 3.74 5.14
CA LEU A 275 20.78 4.68 5.98
C LEU A 275 21.69 5.58 6.85
N PRO A 276 22.71 5.03 7.58
CA PRO A 276 23.59 5.86 8.41
C PRO A 276 24.41 6.88 7.63
N THR A 277 24.63 6.65 6.32
CA THR A 277 25.39 7.58 5.45
C THR A 277 24.51 8.65 4.82
N CYS A 278 23.21 8.56 4.99
CA CYS A 278 22.22 9.49 4.45
C CYS A 278 21.66 10.45 5.51
N LEU A 279 21.97 10.23 6.79
CA LEU A 279 21.44 10.99 7.91
C LEU A 279 22.51 11.89 8.53
N LYS A 280 22.15 13.13 8.86
CA LYS A 280 22.98 14.03 9.65
C LYS A 280 23.21 13.48 11.05
N PRO A 281 24.32 13.82 11.71
CA PRO A 281 24.56 13.45 13.10
C PRO A 281 23.42 13.92 14.02
N GLY A 282 22.78 12.98 14.71
CA GLY A 282 21.66 13.26 15.62
C GLY A 282 20.26 13.25 15.00
N ALA A 283 20.19 12.90 13.71
CA ALA A 283 18.91 12.73 12.99
C ALA A 283 18.16 11.47 13.45
#